data_492fee9f4c3ca12f96255df3f9c45c68
#
_entry.id   492fee9f4c3ca12f96255df3f9c45c68
#
_cell.length_a   1.000
_cell.length_b   1.000
_cell.length_c   1.000
_cell.angle_alpha   90.00
_cell.angle_beta   90.00
_cell.angle_gamma   90.00
#
_symmetry.space_group_name_H-M   'P 1'
#
loop_
_entity.id
_entity.type
_entity.pdbx_description
1 polymer ?
#
loop_
_entity_poly.entity_id
_entity_poly.type
_entity_poly.pdbx_seq_one_letter_code
_entity_poly.pdbx_strand_id
1 'polypeptide(L)'
;MQIVCLDLEGVLVPEIWIEFANRTGIEALRRTTRDEPDYDKLMKYRLDILRENKLGLPDIQKVIAEMGPMPGAKDFLDQLRQDFQVIILSDTFYEFAMPLMNQLNMPALFCHKLEADAEGMLVNYHLRMPDQKRAAVKAFKGLNFKVMAAGDSYNDTAMLGEAHAGILFHPPENVIREFPQFPVTMNYTE
;
A
#
# COMPACT_ATOMS: atom_id res chain seq x y z
N MET A 1 24.45 5.56 -5.67
CA MET A 1 23.53 5.60 -4.53
C MET A 1 22.42 4.57 -4.74
N GLN A 2 21.88 4.01 -3.66
CA GLN A 2 20.86 2.97 -3.71
C GLN A 2 19.56 3.51 -3.08
N ILE A 3 18.43 3.09 -3.62
CA ILE A 3 17.10 3.40 -3.11
C ILE A 3 16.28 2.11 -3.04
N VAL A 4 15.51 1.96 -1.98
CA VAL A 4 14.59 0.85 -1.80
C VAL A 4 13.16 1.37 -1.91
N CYS A 5 12.38 0.75 -2.77
CA CYS A 5 10.96 1.00 -2.95
C CYS A 5 10.17 -0.17 -2.35
N LEU A 6 9.33 0.11 -1.37
CA LEU A 6 8.50 -0.89 -0.71
C LEU A 6 7.03 -0.63 -1.01
N ASP A 7 6.24 -1.67 -1.23
CA ASP A 7 4.81 -1.54 -1.04
C ASP A 7 4.49 -1.33 0.45
N LEU A 8 3.29 -0.85 0.74
CA LEU A 8 2.82 -0.59 2.09
C LEU A 8 2.00 -1.76 2.64
N GLU A 9 0.88 -2.05 1.98
CA GLU A 9 -0.07 -3.08 2.39
C GLU A 9 0.49 -4.48 2.04
N GLY A 10 0.38 -5.45 2.95
CA GLY A 10 1.01 -6.77 2.79
C GLY A 10 2.53 -6.80 3.04
N VAL A 11 3.20 -5.65 3.05
CA VAL A 11 4.65 -5.56 3.31
C VAL A 11 4.98 -4.91 4.66
N LEU A 12 4.35 -3.81 5.02
CA LEU A 12 4.61 -3.10 6.28
C LEU A 12 3.38 -3.00 7.18
N VAL A 13 2.19 -3.01 6.59
CA VAL A 13 0.92 -2.94 7.29
C VAL A 13 -0.06 -3.95 6.71
N PRO A 14 -1.10 -4.36 7.48
CA PRO A 14 -2.16 -5.21 6.93
C PRO A 14 -2.92 -4.52 5.79
N GLU A 15 -3.62 -5.31 4.98
CA GLU A 15 -4.58 -4.83 3.98
C GLU A 15 -5.64 -3.93 4.63
N ILE A 16 -5.61 -2.64 4.34
CA ILE A 16 -6.40 -1.62 5.07
C ILE A 16 -7.89 -1.89 4.96
N TRP A 17 -8.41 -2.12 3.75
CA TRP A 17 -9.84 -2.34 3.56
C TRP A 17 -10.35 -3.62 4.22
N ILE A 18 -9.56 -4.69 4.18
CA ILE A 18 -9.92 -5.97 4.80
C ILE A 18 -9.93 -5.84 6.31
N GLU A 19 -8.87 -5.25 6.87
CA GLU A 19 -8.78 -5.07 8.32
C GLU A 19 -9.82 -4.05 8.83
N PHE A 20 -10.10 -3.01 8.06
CA PHE A 20 -11.17 -2.06 8.36
C PHE A 20 -12.54 -2.75 8.40
N ALA A 21 -12.83 -3.62 7.42
CA ALA A 21 -14.05 -4.42 7.41
C ALA A 21 -14.14 -5.34 8.64
N ASN A 22 -13.01 -5.98 9.04
CA ASN A 22 -12.95 -6.83 10.23
C ASN A 22 -13.32 -6.05 11.50
N ARG A 23 -12.73 -4.87 11.69
CA ARG A 23 -12.88 -4.07 12.90
C ARG A 23 -14.25 -3.41 13.00
N THR A 24 -14.81 -3.01 11.87
CA THR A 24 -16.13 -2.37 11.82
C THR A 24 -17.29 -3.36 11.72
N GLY A 25 -17.03 -4.61 11.36
CA GLY A 25 -18.06 -5.62 11.06
C GLY A 25 -18.82 -5.36 9.76
N ILE A 26 -18.33 -4.45 8.90
CA ILE A 26 -18.94 -4.11 7.61
C ILE A 26 -18.38 -5.04 6.53
N GLU A 27 -18.94 -6.23 6.42
CA GLU A 27 -18.46 -7.29 5.50
C GLU A 27 -18.40 -6.84 4.03
N ALA A 28 -19.30 -5.93 3.63
CA ALA A 28 -19.34 -5.37 2.28
C ALA A 28 -18.04 -4.67 1.85
N LEU A 29 -17.24 -4.17 2.80
CA LEU A 29 -15.95 -3.51 2.52
C LEU A 29 -14.79 -4.48 2.25
N ARG A 30 -14.98 -5.79 2.44
CA ARG A 30 -13.98 -6.82 2.09
C ARG A 30 -13.81 -7.02 0.60
N ARG A 31 -14.76 -6.51 -0.20
CA ARG A 31 -14.69 -6.63 -1.66
C ARG A 31 -13.42 -6.01 -2.20
N THR A 32 -12.71 -6.76 -3.05
CA THR A 32 -11.41 -6.38 -3.64
C THR A 32 -11.50 -6.28 -5.17
N THR A 33 -10.41 -5.94 -5.81
CA THR A 33 -10.28 -5.97 -7.27
C THR A 33 -10.41 -7.37 -7.89
N ARG A 34 -10.35 -8.42 -7.06
CA ARG A 34 -10.65 -9.81 -7.49
C ARG A 34 -12.15 -10.02 -7.69
N ASP A 35 -12.97 -9.32 -6.93
CA ASP A 35 -14.44 -9.41 -6.96
C ASP A 35 -15.05 -8.40 -7.94
N GLU A 36 -14.44 -7.23 -8.07
CA GLU A 36 -14.80 -6.16 -9.02
C GLU A 36 -13.50 -5.62 -9.65
N PRO A 37 -13.17 -6.10 -10.87
CA PRO A 37 -11.95 -5.65 -11.56
C PRO A 37 -11.95 -4.18 -12.00
N ASP A 38 -13.14 -3.59 -12.14
CA ASP A 38 -13.28 -2.16 -12.43
C ASP A 38 -13.06 -1.36 -11.15
N TYR A 39 -11.87 -0.77 -11.02
CA TYR A 39 -11.46 -0.04 -9.84
C TYR A 39 -12.38 1.15 -9.52
N ASP A 40 -12.90 1.86 -10.54
CA ASP A 40 -13.81 2.98 -10.33
C ASP A 40 -15.14 2.51 -9.72
N LYS A 41 -15.69 1.40 -10.20
CA LYS A 41 -16.89 0.79 -9.61
C LYS A 41 -16.64 0.33 -8.18
N LEU A 42 -15.50 -0.30 -7.94
CA LEU A 42 -15.14 -0.75 -6.59
C LEU A 42 -15.03 0.42 -5.62
N MET A 43 -14.37 1.51 -6.02
CA MET A 43 -14.21 2.68 -5.15
C MET A 43 -15.54 3.40 -4.91
N LYS A 44 -16.37 3.59 -5.92
CA LYS A 44 -17.72 4.16 -5.76
C LYS A 44 -18.57 3.32 -4.80
N TYR A 45 -18.55 2.00 -4.97
CA TYR A 45 -19.23 1.07 -4.06
C TYR A 45 -18.74 1.24 -2.61
N ARG A 46 -17.44 1.33 -2.38
CA ARG A 46 -16.87 1.53 -1.04
C ARG A 46 -17.27 2.88 -0.43
N LEU A 47 -17.24 3.95 -1.22
CA LEU A 47 -17.68 5.28 -0.77
C LEU A 47 -19.17 5.30 -0.39
N ASP A 48 -20.02 4.62 -1.14
CA ASP A 48 -21.45 4.48 -0.82
C ASP A 48 -21.66 3.71 0.48
N ILE A 49 -20.96 2.59 0.70
CA ILE A 49 -21.00 1.83 1.96
C ILE A 49 -20.57 2.70 3.16
N LEU A 50 -19.49 3.47 3.02
CA LEU A 50 -19.06 4.37 4.09
C LEU A 50 -20.12 5.42 4.42
N ARG A 51 -20.74 6.00 3.39
CA ARG A 51 -21.82 6.98 3.53
C ARG A 51 -23.06 6.37 4.22
N GLU A 52 -23.49 5.20 3.79
CA GLU A 52 -24.63 4.47 4.38
C GLU A 52 -24.40 4.16 5.87
N ASN A 53 -23.16 3.86 6.24
CA ASN A 53 -22.78 3.61 7.63
C ASN A 53 -22.39 4.88 8.40
N LYS A 54 -22.51 6.07 7.81
CA LYS A 54 -22.18 7.38 8.41
C LYS A 54 -20.74 7.45 8.94
N LEU A 55 -19.81 6.80 8.24
CA LEU A 55 -18.38 6.80 8.58
C LEU A 55 -17.67 7.92 7.82
N GLY A 56 -17.33 8.97 8.54
CA GLY A 56 -16.49 10.05 8.04
C GLY A 56 -14.99 9.72 8.13
N LEU A 57 -14.17 10.55 7.50
CA LEU A 57 -12.73 10.38 7.51
C LEU A 57 -12.13 10.29 8.93
N PRO A 58 -12.56 11.09 9.93
CA PRO A 58 -12.04 10.96 11.30
C PRO A 58 -12.32 9.60 11.94
N ASP A 59 -13.51 9.03 11.68
CA ASP A 59 -13.88 7.70 12.21
C ASP A 59 -13.04 6.61 11.58
N ILE A 60 -12.82 6.70 10.26
CA ILE A 60 -11.99 5.77 9.49
C ILE A 60 -10.55 5.84 9.96
N GLN A 61 -9.99 7.04 10.11
CA GLN A 61 -8.61 7.23 10.58
C GLN A 61 -8.40 6.70 12.00
N LYS A 62 -9.39 6.82 12.87
CA LYS A 62 -9.35 6.24 14.21
C LYS A 62 -9.24 4.71 14.16
N VAL A 63 -10.05 4.05 13.34
CA VAL A 63 -9.98 2.59 13.17
C VAL A 63 -8.63 2.17 12.59
N ILE A 64 -8.15 2.89 11.57
CA ILE A 64 -6.85 2.60 10.93
C ILE A 64 -5.69 2.79 11.93
N ALA A 65 -5.74 3.80 12.79
CA ALA A 65 -4.71 4.03 13.81
C ALA A 65 -4.56 2.86 14.80
N GLU A 66 -5.62 2.08 15.01
CA GLU A 66 -5.63 0.91 15.88
C GLU A 66 -5.06 -0.36 15.21
N MET A 67 -4.89 -0.36 13.87
CA MET A 67 -4.38 -1.53 13.14
C MET A 67 -2.91 -1.83 13.50
N GLY A 68 -2.09 -0.80 13.46
CA GLY A 68 -0.65 -0.90 13.67
C GLY A 68 0.11 -1.51 12.48
N PRO A 69 1.44 -1.38 12.48
CA PRO A 69 2.32 -2.10 11.56
C PRO A 69 2.30 -3.61 11.80
N MET A 70 2.67 -4.38 10.79
CA MET A 70 2.91 -5.82 10.93
C MET A 70 4.04 -6.08 11.93
N PRO A 71 4.02 -7.22 12.65
CA PRO A 71 5.07 -7.58 13.60
C PRO A 71 6.46 -7.54 12.96
N GLY A 72 7.38 -6.73 13.51
CA GLY A 72 8.75 -6.56 13.00
C GLY A 72 8.90 -5.55 11.87
N ALA A 73 7.82 -5.10 11.24
CA ALA A 73 7.88 -4.17 10.10
C ALA A 73 8.54 -2.84 10.44
N LYS A 74 8.24 -2.29 11.62
CA LYS A 74 8.83 -1.02 12.06
C LYS A 74 10.34 -1.15 12.26
N ASP A 75 10.79 -2.19 12.95
CA ASP A 75 12.21 -2.41 13.25
C ASP A 75 12.98 -2.65 11.93
N PHE A 76 12.42 -3.45 11.03
CA PHE A 76 12.96 -3.64 9.69
C PHE A 76 13.10 -2.33 8.92
N LEU A 77 12.06 -1.51 8.89
CA LEU A 77 12.07 -0.23 8.19
C LEU A 77 13.09 0.74 8.79
N ASP A 78 13.16 0.83 10.11
CA ASP A 78 14.12 1.69 10.81
C ASP A 78 15.55 1.23 10.55
N GLN A 79 15.83 -0.07 10.52
CA GLN A 79 17.13 -0.63 10.16
C GLN A 79 17.48 -0.36 8.69
N LEU A 80 16.56 -0.62 7.77
CA LEU A 80 16.77 -0.41 6.33
C LEU A 80 17.13 1.06 6.01
N ARG A 81 16.52 2.00 6.72
CA ARG A 81 16.74 3.44 6.57
C ARG A 81 18.12 3.92 7.07
N GLN A 82 18.86 3.10 7.80
CA GLN A 82 20.25 3.43 8.19
C GLN A 82 21.19 3.37 6.99
N ASP A 83 20.95 2.43 6.07
CA ASP A 83 21.83 2.17 4.94
C ASP A 83 21.30 2.67 3.60
N PHE A 84 19.98 2.82 3.47
CA PHE A 84 19.31 3.11 2.21
C PHE A 84 18.33 4.29 2.31
N GLN A 85 18.15 4.97 1.18
CA GLN A 85 16.97 5.82 1.00
C GLN A 85 15.77 4.91 0.75
N VAL A 86 14.71 5.06 1.54
CA VAL A 86 13.51 4.22 1.45
C VAL A 86 12.32 5.07 1.06
N ILE A 87 11.59 4.64 0.05
CA ILE A 87 10.32 5.24 -0.39
C ILE A 87 9.25 4.17 -0.42
N ILE A 88 8.12 4.46 0.18
CA ILE A 88 6.94 3.61 0.09
C ILE A 88 6.13 4.02 -1.14
N LEU A 89 5.79 3.06 -1.97
CA LEU A 89 4.97 3.20 -3.17
C LEU A 89 3.71 2.35 -2.99
N SER A 90 2.55 2.98 -2.79
CA SER A 90 1.32 2.27 -2.47
C SER A 90 0.13 2.75 -3.29
N ASP A 91 -0.79 1.86 -3.60
CA ASP A 91 -2.07 2.18 -4.24
C ASP A 91 -3.18 2.56 -3.24
N THR A 92 -2.80 2.78 -1.98
CA THR A 92 -3.65 3.36 -0.95
C THR A 92 -3.79 4.88 -1.09
N PHE A 93 -4.37 5.53 -0.10
CA PHE A 93 -4.61 6.97 -0.04
C PHE A 93 -3.89 7.61 1.14
N TYR A 94 -3.40 8.86 0.97
CA TYR A 94 -2.73 9.58 2.06
C TYR A 94 -3.57 9.66 3.32
N GLU A 95 -4.87 9.93 3.17
CA GLU A 95 -5.81 10.09 4.27
C GLU A 95 -5.96 8.80 5.09
N PHE A 96 -5.83 7.63 4.45
CA PHE A 96 -5.85 6.33 5.11
C PHE A 96 -4.48 5.94 5.67
N ALA A 97 -3.41 6.23 4.94
CA ALA A 97 -2.07 5.83 5.32
C ALA A 97 -1.50 6.64 6.51
N MET A 98 -1.87 7.90 6.66
CA MET A 98 -1.24 8.81 7.64
C MET A 98 -1.22 8.29 9.09
N PRO A 99 -2.29 7.70 9.65
CA PRO A 99 -2.21 7.13 10.99
C PRO A 99 -1.15 6.03 11.14
N LEU A 100 -0.90 5.24 10.08
CA LEU A 100 0.11 4.19 10.05
C LEU A 100 1.52 4.75 9.78
N MET A 101 1.62 5.78 8.93
CA MET A 101 2.88 6.48 8.70
C MET A 101 3.45 7.10 9.97
N ASN A 102 2.60 7.65 10.84
CA ASN A 102 3.00 8.15 12.15
C ASN A 102 3.65 7.04 13.00
N GLN A 103 3.14 5.83 12.95
CA GLN A 103 3.68 4.68 13.69
C GLN A 103 4.98 4.13 13.07
N LEU A 104 5.20 4.38 11.77
CA LEU A 104 6.39 3.98 11.01
C LEU A 104 7.47 5.08 10.93
N ASN A 105 7.44 6.08 11.82
CA ASN A 105 8.38 7.21 11.83
C ASN A 105 8.38 8.04 10.53
N MET A 106 7.21 8.25 9.93
CA MET A 106 6.99 9.10 8.75
C MET A 106 7.95 8.84 7.59
N PRO A 107 7.99 7.63 7.03
CA PRO A 107 8.74 7.39 5.81
C PRO A 107 8.15 8.16 4.62
N ALA A 108 8.96 8.42 3.59
CA ALA A 108 8.46 9.01 2.36
C ALA A 108 7.43 8.06 1.71
N LEU A 109 6.26 8.59 1.38
CA LEU A 109 5.15 7.85 0.80
C LEU A 109 4.65 8.50 -0.48
N PHE A 110 4.51 7.72 -1.54
CA PHE A 110 3.83 8.11 -2.78
C PHE A 110 2.59 7.22 -2.95
N CYS A 111 1.43 7.83 -2.88
CA CYS A 111 0.15 7.15 -3.04
C CYS A 111 -0.90 8.08 -3.67
N HIS A 112 -2.17 7.76 -3.53
CA HIS A 112 -3.30 8.48 -4.07
C HIS A 112 -3.91 9.44 -3.03
N LYS A 113 -5.02 10.11 -3.36
CA LYS A 113 -5.75 11.02 -2.48
C LYS A 113 -7.22 10.68 -2.43
N LEU A 114 -7.81 10.85 -1.24
CA LEU A 114 -9.26 10.91 -1.08
C LEU A 114 -9.71 12.38 -0.98
N GLU A 115 -10.96 12.63 -1.32
CA GLU A 115 -11.61 13.91 -1.16
C GLU A 115 -12.72 13.78 -0.14
N ALA A 116 -12.70 14.64 0.88
CA ALA A 116 -13.74 14.73 1.89
C ALA A 116 -14.46 16.07 1.79
N ASP A 117 -15.76 16.08 2.07
CA ASP A 117 -16.56 17.30 2.20
C ASP A 117 -16.30 18.03 3.53
N ALA A 118 -17.03 19.13 3.75
CA ALA A 118 -16.90 19.95 4.94
C ALA A 118 -17.30 19.21 6.23
N GLU A 119 -18.14 18.21 6.12
CA GLU A 119 -18.60 17.34 7.20
C GLU A 119 -17.63 16.16 7.46
N GLY A 120 -16.58 16.02 6.62
CA GLY A 120 -15.59 14.96 6.71
C GLY A 120 -16.03 13.65 6.04
N MET A 121 -17.12 13.64 5.27
CA MET A 121 -17.54 12.46 4.51
C MET A 121 -16.72 12.32 3.24
N LEU A 122 -16.31 11.10 2.93
CA LEU A 122 -15.58 10.82 1.70
C LEU A 122 -16.53 10.89 0.49
N VAL A 123 -16.19 11.77 -0.44
CA VAL A 123 -17.05 12.06 -1.62
C VAL A 123 -16.40 11.64 -2.94
N ASN A 124 -15.08 11.57 -2.99
CA ASN A 124 -14.36 11.21 -4.21
C ASN A 124 -12.96 10.67 -3.91
N TYR A 125 -12.28 10.18 -4.95
CA TYR A 125 -10.88 9.80 -4.89
C TYR A 125 -10.14 10.29 -6.14
N HIS A 126 -8.82 10.48 -6.02
CA HIS A 126 -7.96 10.97 -7.09
C HIS A 126 -6.75 10.06 -7.23
N LEU A 127 -6.66 9.35 -8.33
CA LEU A 127 -5.44 8.61 -8.68
C LEU A 127 -4.35 9.60 -9.11
N ARG A 128 -3.18 9.49 -8.51
CA ARG A 128 -2.04 10.35 -8.82
C ARG A 128 -1.61 10.21 -10.29
N MET A 129 -1.53 8.97 -10.75
CA MET A 129 -1.24 8.61 -12.14
C MET A 129 -1.45 7.10 -12.34
N PRO A 130 -1.66 6.62 -13.59
CA PRO A 130 -1.64 5.20 -13.90
C PRO A 130 -0.26 4.59 -13.65
N ASP A 131 -0.21 3.31 -13.25
CA ASP A 131 1.03 2.52 -13.05
C ASP A 131 2.09 3.27 -12.22
N GLN A 132 1.63 3.91 -11.14
CA GLN A 132 2.40 4.86 -10.37
C GLN A 132 3.66 4.26 -9.72
N LYS A 133 3.58 2.99 -9.28
CA LYS A 133 4.71 2.29 -8.63
C LYS A 133 5.86 2.10 -9.62
N ARG A 134 5.57 1.55 -10.78
CA ARG A 134 6.56 1.38 -11.86
C ARG A 134 7.10 2.71 -12.37
N ALA A 135 6.21 3.71 -12.57
CA ALA A 135 6.62 5.04 -13.02
C ALA A 135 7.60 5.70 -12.05
N ALA A 136 7.40 5.55 -10.73
CA ALA A 136 8.32 6.04 -9.71
C ALA A 136 9.69 5.36 -9.80
N VAL A 137 9.72 4.02 -9.89
CA VAL A 137 10.98 3.25 -10.06
C VAL A 137 11.72 3.71 -11.31
N LYS A 138 11.04 3.85 -12.43
CA LYS A 138 11.64 4.35 -13.69
C LYS A 138 12.24 5.75 -13.53
N ALA A 139 11.56 6.64 -12.80
CA ALA A 139 12.06 7.99 -12.54
C ALA A 139 13.33 7.96 -11.68
N PHE A 140 13.39 7.14 -10.62
CA PHE A 140 14.59 6.99 -9.80
C PHE A 140 15.76 6.41 -10.57
N LYS A 141 15.55 5.45 -11.45
CA LYS A 141 16.57 4.96 -12.39
C LYS A 141 17.10 6.06 -13.30
N GLY A 142 16.20 6.92 -13.78
CA GLY A 142 16.56 8.11 -14.57
C GLY A 142 17.39 9.14 -13.80
N LEU A 143 17.31 9.13 -12.45
CA LEU A 143 18.16 9.92 -11.56
C LEU A 143 19.44 9.20 -11.13
N ASN A 144 19.83 8.11 -11.83
CA ASN A 144 21.02 7.29 -11.57
C ASN A 144 21.04 6.57 -10.21
N PHE A 145 19.86 6.29 -9.62
CA PHE A 145 19.80 5.38 -8.49
C PHE A 145 19.80 3.92 -8.94
N LYS A 146 20.47 3.06 -8.18
CA LYS A 146 20.18 1.62 -8.20
C LYS A 146 18.95 1.38 -7.35
N VAL A 147 17.88 0.87 -7.95
CA VAL A 147 16.59 0.67 -7.29
C VAL A 147 16.41 -0.81 -6.96
N MET A 148 16.14 -1.10 -5.70
CA MET A 148 15.58 -2.37 -5.23
C MET A 148 14.11 -2.15 -4.92
N ALA A 149 13.26 -3.14 -5.16
CA ALA A 149 11.83 -3.04 -4.89
C ALA A 149 11.31 -4.31 -4.23
N ALA A 150 10.39 -4.18 -3.27
CA ALA A 150 9.69 -5.29 -2.66
C ALA A 150 8.18 -5.03 -2.61
N GLY A 151 7.41 -6.09 -2.85
CA GLY A 151 5.94 -6.09 -2.83
C GLY A 151 5.40 -7.50 -2.68
N ASP A 152 4.11 -7.66 -2.40
CA ASP A 152 3.51 -8.95 -2.06
C ASP A 152 2.59 -9.53 -3.15
N SER A 153 2.14 -8.73 -4.09
CA SER A 153 1.01 -9.07 -4.94
C SER A 153 1.17 -8.69 -6.42
N TYR A 154 0.16 -9.01 -7.24
CA TYR A 154 0.18 -8.79 -8.69
C TYR A 154 0.43 -7.33 -9.08
N ASN A 155 -0.14 -6.38 -8.35
CA ASN A 155 0.01 -4.95 -8.63
C ASN A 155 1.44 -4.45 -8.43
N ASP A 156 2.30 -5.23 -7.76
CA ASP A 156 3.71 -4.89 -7.57
C ASP A 156 4.61 -5.42 -8.69
N THR A 157 4.18 -6.44 -9.41
CA THR A 157 5.04 -7.14 -10.37
C THR A 157 5.63 -6.24 -11.45
N ALA A 158 4.89 -5.21 -11.88
CA ALA A 158 5.39 -4.21 -12.82
C ALA A 158 6.49 -3.33 -12.19
N MET A 159 6.35 -2.95 -10.92
CA MET A 159 7.36 -2.25 -10.12
C MET A 159 8.61 -3.12 -9.93
N LEU A 160 8.42 -4.38 -9.52
CA LEU A 160 9.51 -5.34 -9.29
C LEU A 160 10.30 -5.60 -10.57
N GLY A 161 9.61 -5.78 -11.70
CA GLY A 161 10.25 -5.99 -13.00
C GLY A 161 10.99 -4.77 -13.55
N GLU A 162 10.57 -3.56 -13.18
CA GLU A 162 11.25 -2.32 -13.56
C GLU A 162 12.50 -2.06 -12.71
N ALA A 163 12.56 -2.53 -11.46
CA ALA A 163 13.68 -2.32 -10.55
C ALA A 163 14.94 -3.07 -11.02
N HIS A 164 16.11 -2.72 -10.47
CA HIS A 164 17.35 -3.48 -10.69
C HIS A 164 17.33 -4.82 -9.94
N ALA A 165 16.61 -4.88 -8.81
CA ALA A 165 16.31 -6.09 -8.08
C ALA A 165 14.88 -5.99 -7.53
N GLY A 166 14.02 -6.94 -7.92
CA GLY A 166 12.65 -7.08 -7.41
C GLY A 166 12.57 -8.29 -6.50
N ILE A 167 11.87 -8.17 -5.38
CA ILE A 167 11.70 -9.21 -4.35
C ILE A 167 10.21 -9.33 -4.04
N LEU A 168 9.70 -10.55 -4.02
CA LEU A 168 8.37 -10.86 -3.52
C LEU A 168 8.45 -11.11 -2.01
N PHE A 169 7.72 -10.30 -1.24
CA PHE A 169 7.62 -10.44 0.21
C PHE A 169 6.29 -11.08 0.58
N HIS A 170 6.35 -12.25 1.22
CA HIS A 170 5.16 -12.99 1.69
C HIS A 170 4.02 -13.15 0.65
N PRO A 171 4.35 -13.42 -0.63
CA PRO A 171 3.36 -13.44 -1.70
C PRO A 171 2.45 -14.67 -1.62
N PRO A 172 1.24 -14.63 -2.17
CA PRO A 172 0.40 -15.81 -2.34
C PRO A 172 0.99 -16.76 -3.39
N GLU A 173 0.72 -18.07 -3.26
CA GLU A 173 1.28 -19.13 -4.11
C GLU A 173 1.08 -18.93 -5.62
N ASN A 174 -0.05 -18.35 -6.02
CA ASN A 174 -0.34 -18.09 -7.41
C ASN A 174 0.61 -17.04 -8.00
N VAL A 175 1.00 -16.00 -7.23
CA VAL A 175 1.98 -14.99 -7.65
C VAL A 175 3.37 -15.64 -7.78
N ILE A 176 3.77 -16.48 -6.84
CA ILE A 176 5.04 -17.23 -6.93
C ILE A 176 5.12 -18.04 -8.22
N ARG A 177 4.04 -18.76 -8.56
CA ARG A 177 4.02 -19.61 -9.76
C ARG A 177 4.07 -18.81 -11.06
N GLU A 178 3.43 -17.65 -11.10
CA GLU A 178 3.34 -16.85 -12.32
C GLU A 178 4.58 -15.96 -12.52
N PHE A 179 5.28 -15.62 -11.44
CA PHE A 179 6.47 -14.75 -11.48
C PHE A 179 7.69 -15.42 -10.84
N PRO A 180 8.12 -16.59 -11.31
CA PRO A 180 9.23 -17.37 -10.74
C PRO A 180 10.60 -16.68 -10.87
N GLN A 181 10.69 -15.60 -11.64
CA GLN A 181 11.91 -14.79 -11.80
C GLN A 181 12.24 -13.93 -10.58
N PHE A 182 11.27 -13.68 -9.68
CA PHE A 182 11.52 -12.90 -8.49
C PHE A 182 11.88 -13.81 -7.31
N PRO A 183 12.96 -13.52 -6.57
CA PRO A 183 13.21 -14.17 -5.30
C PRO A 183 12.07 -13.90 -4.32
N VAL A 184 11.80 -14.87 -3.46
CA VAL A 184 10.75 -14.81 -2.45
C VAL A 184 11.39 -14.77 -1.07
N THR A 185 10.91 -13.90 -0.20
CA THR A 185 11.21 -13.90 1.23
C THR A 185 9.91 -13.93 2.03
N MET A 186 9.93 -14.63 3.17
CA MET A 186 8.76 -14.84 4.02
C MET A 186 8.85 -14.07 5.36
N ASN A 187 9.94 -13.36 5.59
CA ASN A 187 10.16 -12.59 6.81
C ASN A 187 11.18 -11.46 6.59
N TYR A 188 11.29 -10.53 7.55
CA TYR A 188 12.16 -9.37 7.44
C TYR A 188 13.65 -9.63 7.68
N THR A 189 14.04 -10.84 8.02
CA THR A 189 15.44 -11.20 8.35
C THR A 189 16.15 -11.94 7.22
N GLU A 190 15.44 -12.28 6.17
CA GLU A 190 15.98 -12.87 4.94
C GLU A 190 16.38 -11.79 3.93
#